data_d18fbaea75c75c26c77eeeec5b22c943
#
_entry.id   d18fbaea75c75c26c77eeeec5b22c943
#
_cell.length_a   1.000
_cell.length_b   1.000
_cell.length_c   1.000
_cell.angle_alpha   90.00
_cell.angle_beta   90.00
_cell.angle_gamma   90.00
#
_symmetry.space_group_name_H-M   'P 1'
#
loop_
_entity.id
_entity.type
_entity.pdbx_description
1 polymer ?
#
loop_
_entity_poly.entity_id
_entity_poly.type
_entity_poly.pdbx_seq_one_letter_code
_entity_poly.pdbx_strand_id
1 'polypeptide(L)'
;MQKENEVKKESFFKSVIKSVKDLDKYEDFALEKTSETVKYFFKLLLIVCFCIAMTYTYIIVTNTKKMYSNLKDKIPNFTYENKELITDNEEPIVIEEYKNTIGSLIIDTGINSAELEEQHKDQISKYGSALIIAREKLIFVNSKNSSKMEYKYSDLLSAYNIQQGNKQQLVEYIDNLNIVSICFAVFLAMIICEFIALLVTSVIDILIVAFLGFFSSRIFRISIKFRVAFNIAIHALTLPIILNMIYMVVNLLTGFNIKYFQIMYYTIAYIYVVVAILMIKTDFINRQAELIKMAQEQLKIKEDLDKPEEKEEKQEEKEENKDDSNNEKKQKRKKENNPDEPIGDATSTIKESE
;
A
#
# COMPACT_ATOMS: atom_id res chain seq x y z
N MET A 1 -26.92 -18.67 26.62
CA MET A 1 -26.08 -19.36 25.65
C MET A 1 -25.87 -18.40 24.47
N GLN A 2 -24.79 -17.62 24.54
CA GLN A 2 -24.35 -16.80 23.42
C GLN A 2 -23.68 -17.73 22.38
N LYS A 3 -24.29 -17.81 21.19
CA LYS A 3 -23.63 -18.41 20.03
C LYS A 3 -22.45 -17.52 19.69
N GLU A 4 -21.23 -17.96 20.00
CA GLU A 4 -20.03 -17.45 19.36
C GLU A 4 -20.22 -17.61 17.83
N ASN A 5 -20.49 -16.50 17.16
CA ASN A 5 -20.38 -16.44 15.72
C ASN A 5 -18.92 -16.72 15.36
N GLU A 6 -18.61 -17.95 14.97
CA GLU A 6 -17.37 -18.28 14.29
C GLU A 6 -17.28 -17.39 13.06
N VAL A 7 -16.50 -16.34 13.16
CA VAL A 7 -16.13 -15.48 12.04
C VAL A 7 -15.41 -16.39 11.03
N LYS A 8 -16.11 -16.81 10.01
CA LYS A 8 -15.59 -17.63 8.90
C LYS A 8 -14.32 -16.94 8.39
N LYS A 9 -13.17 -17.57 8.60
CA LYS A 9 -11.86 -17.05 8.20
C LYS A 9 -11.85 -16.81 6.70
N GLU A 10 -11.88 -15.55 6.30
CA GLU A 10 -11.91 -15.18 4.87
C GLU A 10 -10.62 -15.57 4.17
N SER A 11 -10.72 -15.93 2.89
CA SER A 11 -9.56 -16.21 2.06
C SER A 11 -8.71 -14.93 1.90
N PHE A 12 -7.39 -15.06 1.91
CA PHE A 12 -6.43 -13.97 1.74
C PHE A 12 -6.73 -13.10 0.51
N PHE A 13 -6.95 -13.72 -0.65
CA PHE A 13 -7.26 -12.98 -1.89
C PHE A 13 -8.57 -12.20 -1.81
N LYS A 14 -9.55 -12.73 -1.09
CA LYS A 14 -10.81 -12.02 -0.85
C LYS A 14 -10.58 -10.79 0.02
N SER A 15 -9.73 -10.88 1.03
CA SER A 15 -9.33 -9.73 1.85
C SER A 15 -8.58 -8.66 1.04
N VAL A 16 -7.68 -9.06 0.13
CA VAL A 16 -7.00 -8.13 -0.79
C VAL A 16 -8.00 -7.39 -1.67
N ILE A 17 -8.94 -8.10 -2.29
CA ILE A 17 -9.98 -7.47 -3.15
C ILE A 17 -10.84 -6.51 -2.34
N LYS A 18 -11.26 -6.88 -1.14
CA LYS A 18 -12.03 -6.02 -0.24
C LYS A 18 -11.25 -4.77 0.17
N SER A 19 -9.98 -4.92 0.52
CA SER A 19 -9.12 -3.77 0.88
C SER A 19 -8.99 -2.74 -0.25
N VAL A 20 -9.12 -3.17 -1.51
CA VAL A 20 -8.98 -2.31 -2.69
C VAL A 20 -10.32 -1.73 -3.15
N LYS A 21 -11.41 -2.52 -3.12
CA LYS A 21 -12.68 -2.16 -3.76
C LYS A 21 -13.77 -1.74 -2.79
N ASP A 22 -13.74 -2.22 -1.55
CA ASP A 22 -14.88 -2.21 -0.65
C ASP A 22 -14.54 -1.38 0.60
N LEU A 23 -14.75 -0.07 0.50
CA LEU A 23 -14.44 0.86 1.58
C LEU A 23 -15.33 0.64 2.81
N ASP A 24 -16.56 0.12 2.66
CA ASP A 24 -17.47 -0.19 3.78
C ASP A 24 -16.88 -1.26 4.71
N LYS A 25 -15.99 -2.12 4.17
CA LYS A 25 -15.33 -3.17 4.97
C LYS A 25 -14.22 -2.68 5.89
N TYR A 26 -13.87 -1.41 5.82
CA TYR A 26 -12.85 -0.86 6.72
C TYR A 26 -13.30 -0.80 8.18
N GLU A 27 -14.60 -0.83 8.47
CA GLU A 27 -15.11 -1.04 9.84
C GLU A 27 -14.73 -2.42 10.37
N ASP A 28 -14.91 -3.47 9.57
CA ASP A 28 -14.54 -4.84 9.94
C ASP A 28 -13.02 -4.93 10.19
N PHE A 29 -12.19 -4.34 9.30
CA PHE A 29 -10.73 -4.29 9.45
C PHE A 29 -10.29 -3.50 10.70
N ALA A 30 -10.99 -2.42 11.04
CA ALA A 30 -10.72 -1.63 12.23
C ALA A 30 -10.88 -2.44 13.52
N LEU A 31 -11.83 -3.38 13.55
CA LEU A 31 -12.15 -4.25 14.69
C LEU A 31 -11.34 -5.55 14.70
N GLU A 32 -10.63 -5.87 13.62
CA GLU A 32 -9.84 -7.09 13.48
C GLU A 32 -8.74 -7.17 14.55
N LYS A 33 -8.36 -8.42 14.89
CA LYS A 33 -7.19 -8.62 15.76
C LYS A 33 -5.92 -8.21 15.00
N THR A 34 -5.10 -7.33 15.56
CA THR A 34 -3.86 -6.84 14.94
C THR A 34 -2.95 -7.98 14.46
N SER A 35 -2.95 -9.13 15.15
CA SER A 35 -2.18 -10.31 14.73
C SER A 35 -2.65 -10.88 13.39
N GLU A 36 -3.94 -10.84 13.08
CA GLU A 36 -4.47 -11.31 11.79
C GLU A 36 -4.16 -10.30 10.69
N THR A 37 -4.30 -9.02 10.98
CA THR A 37 -3.92 -7.93 10.06
C THR A 37 -2.42 -7.98 9.73
N VAL A 38 -1.56 -8.22 10.72
CA VAL A 38 -0.10 -8.39 10.50
C VAL A 38 0.19 -9.65 9.67
N LYS A 39 -0.47 -10.78 9.91
CA LYS A 39 -0.33 -11.98 9.08
C LYS A 39 -0.77 -11.74 7.63
N TYR A 40 -1.85 -10.98 7.44
CA TYR A 40 -2.30 -10.55 6.11
C TYR A 40 -1.19 -9.75 5.41
N PHE A 41 -0.62 -8.77 6.08
CA PHE A 41 0.47 -7.94 5.57
C PHE A 41 1.70 -8.75 5.15
N PHE A 42 2.16 -9.70 6.00
CA PHE A 42 3.28 -10.57 5.66
C PHE A 42 3.01 -11.42 4.41
N LYS A 43 1.79 -11.94 4.25
CA LYS A 43 1.41 -12.68 3.03
C LYS A 43 1.43 -11.80 1.79
N LEU A 44 0.95 -10.55 1.91
CA LEU A 44 0.99 -9.57 0.82
C LEU A 44 2.43 -9.29 0.41
N LEU A 45 3.32 -9.00 1.37
CA LEU A 45 4.73 -8.76 1.09
C LEU A 45 5.41 -9.95 0.43
N LEU A 46 5.14 -11.19 0.87
CA LEU A 46 5.71 -12.38 0.25
C LEU A 46 5.34 -12.50 -1.23
N ILE A 47 4.09 -12.22 -1.60
CA ILE A 47 3.66 -12.25 -2.99
C ILE A 47 4.35 -11.15 -3.80
N VAL A 48 4.46 -9.94 -3.25
CA VAL A 48 5.16 -8.83 -3.88
C VAL A 48 6.64 -9.17 -4.10
N CYS A 49 7.32 -9.68 -3.07
CA CYS A 49 8.72 -10.12 -3.16
C CYS A 49 8.90 -11.20 -4.23
N PHE A 50 8.00 -12.17 -4.29
CA PHE A 50 8.05 -13.23 -5.29
C PHE A 50 7.98 -12.66 -6.71
N CYS A 51 7.04 -11.76 -7.00
CA CYS A 51 6.91 -11.13 -8.31
C CYS A 51 8.15 -10.31 -8.70
N ILE A 52 8.69 -9.54 -7.78
CA ILE A 52 9.88 -8.71 -8.01
C ILE A 52 11.11 -9.61 -8.21
N ALA A 53 11.32 -10.61 -7.37
CA ALA A 53 12.44 -11.54 -7.47
C ALA A 53 12.41 -12.35 -8.77
N MET A 54 11.23 -12.78 -9.23
CA MET A 54 11.07 -13.42 -10.54
C MET A 54 11.51 -12.49 -11.68
N THR A 55 11.14 -11.21 -11.61
CA THR A 55 11.52 -10.22 -12.62
C THR A 55 13.03 -9.99 -12.63
N TYR A 56 13.65 -9.80 -11.47
CA TYR A 56 15.11 -9.67 -11.36
C TYR A 56 15.83 -10.90 -11.89
N THR A 57 15.39 -12.10 -11.49
CA THR A 57 15.99 -13.36 -11.96
C THR A 57 15.90 -13.49 -13.46
N TYR A 58 14.75 -13.16 -14.05
CA TYR A 58 14.58 -13.16 -15.50
C TYR A 58 15.57 -12.22 -16.20
N ILE A 59 15.75 -10.99 -15.67
CA ILE A 59 16.68 -9.99 -16.23
C ILE A 59 18.13 -10.49 -16.09
N ILE A 60 18.51 -11.00 -14.92
CA ILE A 60 19.87 -11.51 -14.67
C ILE A 60 20.17 -12.66 -15.62
N VAL A 61 19.28 -13.65 -15.70
CA VAL A 61 19.48 -14.82 -16.58
C VAL A 61 19.59 -14.40 -18.05
N THR A 62 18.72 -13.50 -18.51
CA THR A 62 18.73 -13.02 -19.89
C THR A 62 20.01 -12.27 -20.21
N ASN A 63 20.45 -11.39 -19.30
CA ASN A 63 21.68 -10.63 -19.48
C ASN A 63 22.92 -11.52 -19.39
N THR A 64 22.94 -12.50 -18.49
CA THR A 64 24.04 -13.48 -18.40
C THR A 64 24.16 -14.32 -19.67
N LYS A 65 23.03 -14.76 -20.25
CA LYS A 65 23.04 -15.48 -21.52
C LYS A 65 23.60 -14.61 -22.66
N LYS A 66 23.19 -13.34 -22.76
CA LYS A 66 23.74 -12.38 -23.74
C LYS A 66 25.23 -12.15 -23.53
N MET A 67 25.64 -11.99 -22.27
CA MET A 67 27.03 -11.79 -21.91
C MET A 67 27.89 -13.00 -22.29
N TYR A 68 27.36 -14.21 -22.06
CA TYR A 68 28.03 -15.44 -22.45
C TYR A 68 28.15 -15.60 -23.98
N SER A 69 27.09 -15.28 -24.74
CA SER A 69 27.16 -15.25 -26.22
C SER A 69 28.22 -14.26 -26.69
N ASN A 70 28.24 -13.04 -26.12
CA ASN A 70 29.25 -12.04 -26.48
C ASN A 70 30.66 -12.46 -26.07
N LEU A 71 30.83 -13.17 -24.95
CA LEU A 71 32.13 -13.73 -24.58
C LEU A 71 32.67 -14.67 -25.67
N LYS A 72 31.82 -15.51 -26.23
CA LYS A 72 32.22 -16.41 -27.35
C LYS A 72 32.51 -15.65 -28.63
N ASP A 73 31.65 -14.71 -29.02
CA ASP A 73 31.61 -14.16 -30.38
C ASP A 73 32.33 -12.82 -30.54
N LYS A 74 32.27 -11.94 -29.51
CA LYS A 74 32.71 -10.54 -29.64
C LYS A 74 33.93 -10.20 -28.76
N ILE A 75 34.17 -10.95 -27.68
CA ILE A 75 35.36 -10.71 -26.88
C ILE A 75 36.57 -11.35 -27.56
N PRO A 76 37.68 -10.64 -27.69
CA PRO A 76 38.91 -11.17 -28.30
C PRO A 76 39.45 -12.31 -27.45
N ASN A 77 40.41 -13.06 -28.01
CA ASN A 77 41.18 -13.95 -27.16
C ASN A 77 41.93 -13.14 -26.13
N PHE A 78 41.97 -13.67 -24.94
CA PHE A 78 42.73 -13.07 -23.85
C PHE A 78 43.51 -14.14 -23.12
N THR A 79 44.57 -13.72 -22.48
CA THR A 79 45.37 -14.50 -21.56
C THR A 79 45.50 -13.75 -20.25
N TYR A 80 45.24 -14.42 -19.15
CA TYR A 80 45.53 -13.93 -17.81
C TYR A 80 46.78 -14.62 -17.27
N GLU A 81 47.81 -13.85 -17.02
CA GLU A 81 49.08 -14.31 -16.48
C GLU A 81 49.76 -13.17 -15.72
N ASN A 82 50.56 -13.47 -14.72
CA ASN A 82 51.28 -12.49 -13.90
C ASN A 82 50.38 -11.41 -13.28
N LYS A 83 49.12 -11.73 -12.98
CA LYS A 83 48.09 -10.83 -12.43
C LYS A 83 47.56 -9.80 -13.46
N GLU A 84 47.90 -9.92 -14.71
CA GLU A 84 47.49 -9.08 -15.81
C GLU A 84 46.63 -9.86 -16.81
N LEU A 85 45.63 -9.16 -17.36
CA LEU A 85 44.82 -9.66 -18.47
C LEU A 85 45.29 -8.95 -19.73
N ILE A 86 45.63 -9.72 -20.74
CA ILE A 86 46.16 -9.24 -22.03
C ILE A 86 45.23 -9.76 -23.11
N THR A 87 44.81 -8.87 -24.03
CA THR A 87 43.99 -9.22 -25.20
C THR A 87 44.83 -9.15 -26.47
N ASP A 88 44.45 -9.93 -27.46
CA ASP A 88 45.13 -9.93 -28.79
C ASP A 88 44.84 -8.65 -29.60
N ASN A 89 43.89 -7.81 -29.17
CA ASN A 89 43.52 -6.57 -29.85
C ASN A 89 44.28 -5.37 -29.28
N GLU A 90 44.79 -4.53 -30.20
CA GLU A 90 45.44 -3.25 -29.84
C GLU A 90 44.39 -2.13 -29.58
N GLU A 91 43.20 -2.22 -30.19
CA GLU A 91 42.13 -1.23 -30.06
C GLU A 91 41.10 -1.65 -29.00
N PRO A 92 40.55 -0.71 -28.24
CA PRO A 92 39.52 -0.99 -27.26
C PRO A 92 38.22 -1.50 -27.91
N ILE A 93 37.59 -2.51 -27.31
CA ILE A 93 36.31 -3.06 -27.75
C ILE A 93 35.21 -2.52 -26.86
N VAL A 94 34.17 -1.90 -27.49
CA VAL A 94 33.01 -1.35 -26.82
C VAL A 94 31.77 -2.17 -27.19
N ILE A 95 31.11 -2.77 -26.17
CA ILE A 95 29.89 -3.55 -26.34
C ILE A 95 28.72 -2.79 -25.66
N GLU A 96 27.81 -2.23 -26.50
CA GLU A 96 26.73 -1.33 -26.05
C GLU A 96 25.43 -2.06 -25.68
N GLU A 97 25.37 -3.37 -25.80
CA GLU A 97 24.14 -4.17 -25.64
C GLU A 97 23.62 -4.24 -24.19
N TYR A 98 24.43 -3.82 -23.22
CA TYR A 98 24.11 -3.89 -21.78
C TYR A 98 23.58 -2.58 -21.18
N LYS A 99 23.15 -1.64 -22.03
CA LYS A 99 22.74 -0.29 -21.63
C LYS A 99 21.72 -0.20 -20.48
N ASN A 100 20.88 -1.22 -20.33
CA ASN A 100 19.82 -1.24 -19.31
C ASN A 100 20.28 -1.88 -17.97
N THR A 101 21.48 -2.47 -17.93
CA THR A 101 21.97 -3.22 -16.76
C THR A 101 23.25 -2.61 -16.19
N ILE A 102 24.34 -2.70 -16.96
CA ILE A 102 25.67 -2.22 -16.54
C ILE A 102 26.14 -1.02 -17.35
N GLY A 103 25.33 -0.55 -18.32
CA GLY A 103 25.72 0.47 -19.26
C GLY A 103 26.50 -0.11 -20.46
N SER A 104 27.69 0.36 -20.72
CA SER A 104 28.59 -0.20 -21.71
C SER A 104 29.59 -1.17 -21.07
N LEU A 105 29.98 -2.22 -21.82
CA LEU A 105 31.13 -3.05 -21.49
C LEU A 105 32.29 -2.62 -22.39
N ILE A 106 33.37 -2.17 -21.77
CA ILE A 106 34.58 -1.69 -22.45
C ILE A 106 35.73 -2.62 -22.09
N ILE A 107 36.41 -3.19 -23.12
CA ILE A 107 37.59 -4.03 -22.93
C ILE A 107 38.75 -3.24 -23.47
N ASP A 108 39.64 -2.81 -22.63
CA ASP A 108 40.83 -2.05 -22.94
C ASP A 108 41.97 -2.43 -22.03
N THR A 109 42.86 -3.29 -22.54
CA THR A 109 44.05 -3.78 -21.85
C THR A 109 45.34 -3.09 -22.31
N GLY A 110 45.23 -2.16 -23.29
CA GLY A 110 46.39 -1.49 -23.90
C GLY A 110 46.95 -0.33 -23.10
N ILE A 111 46.11 0.32 -22.25
CA ILE A 111 46.42 1.57 -21.62
C ILE A 111 46.50 1.41 -20.07
N ASN A 112 47.24 2.31 -19.46
CA ASN A 112 47.34 2.38 -17.98
C ASN A 112 45.93 2.64 -17.41
N SER A 113 45.54 1.85 -16.43
CA SER A 113 44.21 1.92 -15.81
C SER A 113 43.86 3.28 -15.15
N ALA A 114 44.81 4.18 -14.98
CA ALA A 114 44.59 5.53 -14.46
C ALA A 114 43.96 6.48 -15.51
N GLU A 115 44.18 6.26 -16.79
CA GLU A 115 43.74 7.14 -17.89
C GLU A 115 42.47 6.66 -18.58
N LEU A 116 42.05 5.40 -18.32
CA LEU A 116 40.92 4.74 -19.00
C LEU A 116 39.61 5.48 -18.84
N GLU A 117 39.34 6.08 -17.69
CA GLU A 117 38.06 6.81 -17.46
C GLU A 117 37.97 8.08 -18.29
N GLU A 118 39.07 8.82 -18.38
CA GLU A 118 39.12 10.04 -19.16
C GLU A 118 38.94 9.72 -20.66
N GLN A 119 39.62 8.68 -21.13
CA GLN A 119 39.55 8.24 -22.50
C GLN A 119 38.17 7.74 -22.91
N HIS A 120 37.47 7.02 -22.02
CA HIS A 120 36.14 6.49 -22.27
C HIS A 120 35.00 7.33 -21.70
N LYS A 121 35.24 8.56 -21.30
CA LYS A 121 34.29 9.48 -20.67
C LYS A 121 33.00 9.68 -21.48
N ASP A 122 33.12 9.80 -22.79
CA ASP A 122 31.97 9.97 -23.68
C ASP A 122 31.06 8.73 -23.67
N GLN A 123 31.64 7.54 -23.68
CA GLN A 123 30.90 6.28 -23.61
C GLN A 123 30.21 6.11 -22.25
N ILE A 124 30.93 6.42 -21.18
CA ILE A 124 30.38 6.38 -19.80
C ILE A 124 29.21 7.38 -19.67
N SER A 125 29.37 8.59 -20.18
CA SER A 125 28.32 9.63 -20.13
C SER A 125 27.10 9.27 -20.96
N LYS A 126 27.28 8.68 -22.15
CA LYS A 126 26.21 8.26 -23.06
C LYS A 126 25.25 7.24 -22.44
N TYR A 127 25.78 6.28 -21.68
CA TYR A 127 25.00 5.18 -21.10
C TYR A 127 24.77 5.32 -19.60
N GLY A 128 25.37 6.32 -18.96
CA GLY A 128 25.23 6.61 -17.53
C GLY A 128 26.02 5.66 -16.62
N SER A 129 26.58 4.55 -17.16
CA SER A 129 27.47 3.62 -16.47
C SER A 129 28.28 2.79 -17.45
N ALA A 130 29.41 2.26 -16.99
CA ALA A 130 30.25 1.34 -17.76
C ALA A 130 30.97 0.34 -16.85
N LEU A 131 31.17 -0.87 -17.35
CA LEU A 131 32.11 -1.84 -16.83
C LEU A 131 33.33 -1.89 -17.73
N ILE A 132 34.49 -1.51 -17.20
CA ILE A 132 35.75 -1.47 -17.94
C ILE A 132 36.60 -2.67 -17.48
N ILE A 133 36.96 -3.53 -18.45
CA ILE A 133 37.92 -4.61 -18.26
C ILE A 133 39.30 -4.07 -18.65
N ALA A 134 40.06 -3.69 -17.64
CA ALA A 134 41.42 -3.16 -17.81
C ALA A 134 42.47 -4.27 -17.67
N ARG A 135 43.75 -3.94 -17.83
CA ARG A 135 44.84 -4.90 -17.72
C ARG A 135 44.94 -5.57 -16.33
N GLU A 136 44.82 -4.82 -15.25
CA GLU A 136 45.03 -5.33 -13.87
C GLU A 136 43.77 -5.47 -13.05
N LYS A 137 42.67 -4.83 -13.45
CA LYS A 137 41.47 -4.67 -12.67
C LYS A 137 40.19 -4.50 -13.50
N LEU A 138 39.06 -4.83 -12.89
CA LEU A 138 37.75 -4.42 -13.34
C LEU A 138 37.40 -3.07 -12.71
N ILE A 139 36.86 -2.15 -13.49
CA ILE A 139 36.40 -0.84 -13.03
C ILE A 139 34.93 -0.67 -13.39
N PHE A 140 34.09 -0.53 -12.40
CA PHE A 140 32.70 -0.15 -12.60
C PHE A 140 32.52 1.33 -12.29
N VAL A 141 32.07 2.10 -13.28
CA VAL A 141 31.81 3.54 -13.16
C VAL A 141 30.33 3.80 -13.36
N ASN A 142 29.72 4.61 -12.48
CA ASN A 142 28.38 5.11 -12.64
C ASN A 142 28.40 6.65 -12.59
N SER A 143 28.14 7.27 -13.74
CA SER A 143 28.17 8.73 -13.87
C SER A 143 26.99 9.42 -13.18
N LYS A 144 25.87 8.74 -12.94
CA LYS A 144 24.66 9.32 -12.33
C LYS A 144 24.86 9.66 -10.85
N ASN A 145 25.60 8.84 -10.13
CA ASN A 145 25.87 9.02 -8.70
C ASN A 145 27.35 9.21 -8.40
N SER A 146 28.18 9.40 -9.43
CA SER A 146 29.64 9.56 -9.34
C SER A 146 30.31 8.44 -8.52
N SER A 147 29.75 7.22 -8.59
CA SER A 147 30.34 6.07 -7.89
C SER A 147 31.30 5.33 -8.78
N LYS A 148 32.41 4.90 -8.20
CA LYS A 148 33.44 4.08 -8.82
C LYS A 148 33.77 2.92 -7.90
N MET A 149 33.82 1.72 -8.48
CA MET A 149 34.26 0.50 -7.79
C MET A 149 35.36 -0.16 -8.62
N GLU A 150 36.45 -0.51 -7.97
CA GLU A 150 37.58 -1.18 -8.59
C GLU A 150 37.84 -2.51 -7.94
N TYR A 151 38.07 -3.55 -8.75
CA TYR A 151 38.35 -4.91 -8.30
C TYR A 151 39.60 -5.43 -9.01
N LYS A 152 40.68 -5.60 -8.29
CA LYS A 152 41.92 -6.18 -8.85
C LYS A 152 41.72 -7.67 -9.14
N TYR A 153 42.24 -8.13 -10.29
CA TYR A 153 42.18 -9.56 -10.62
C TYR A 153 42.94 -10.40 -9.59
N SER A 154 44.06 -9.89 -9.08
CA SER A 154 44.82 -10.58 -8.02
C SER A 154 43.94 -10.95 -6.82
N ASP A 155 43.01 -10.07 -6.42
CA ASP A 155 42.16 -10.26 -5.26
C ASP A 155 40.98 -11.19 -5.58
N LEU A 156 40.35 -10.98 -6.74
CA LEU A 156 39.22 -11.78 -7.19
C LEU A 156 39.62 -13.24 -7.48
N LEU A 157 40.71 -13.45 -8.21
CA LEU A 157 41.10 -14.78 -8.70
C LEU A 157 41.91 -15.59 -7.66
N SER A 158 42.57 -14.89 -6.72
CA SER A 158 43.27 -15.56 -5.61
C SER A 158 42.29 -16.36 -4.71
N ALA A 159 41.07 -15.86 -4.53
CA ALA A 159 40.02 -16.55 -3.78
C ALA A 159 39.66 -17.93 -4.38
N TYR A 160 39.91 -18.12 -5.69
CA TYR A 160 39.65 -19.35 -6.45
C TYR A 160 40.91 -20.10 -6.83
N ASN A 161 42.10 -19.68 -6.35
CA ASN A 161 43.42 -20.24 -6.67
C ASN A 161 43.73 -20.22 -8.20
N ILE A 162 43.16 -19.25 -8.95
CA ILE A 162 43.40 -19.08 -10.37
C ILE A 162 44.62 -18.18 -10.55
N GLN A 163 45.72 -18.72 -11.04
CA GLN A 163 46.97 -18.00 -11.31
C GLN A 163 47.16 -17.64 -12.77
N GLN A 164 46.58 -18.44 -13.67
CA GLN A 164 46.62 -18.23 -15.13
C GLN A 164 45.34 -18.76 -15.75
N GLY A 165 44.98 -18.22 -16.93
CA GLY A 165 43.78 -18.61 -17.65
C GLY A 165 43.69 -17.98 -19.00
N ASN A 166 42.84 -18.53 -19.86
CA ASN A 166 42.55 -17.98 -21.18
C ASN A 166 41.06 -18.06 -21.50
N LYS A 167 40.64 -17.43 -22.60
CA LYS A 167 39.25 -17.43 -23.06
C LYS A 167 38.66 -18.83 -23.18
N GLN A 168 39.39 -19.79 -23.78
CA GLN A 168 38.89 -21.14 -23.97
C GLN A 168 38.60 -21.87 -22.65
N GLN A 169 39.49 -21.76 -21.67
CA GLN A 169 39.29 -22.34 -20.33
C GLN A 169 38.10 -21.70 -19.62
N LEU A 170 37.92 -20.39 -19.77
CA LEU A 170 36.78 -19.70 -19.19
C LEU A 170 35.47 -20.18 -19.82
N VAL A 171 35.41 -20.31 -21.12
CA VAL A 171 34.23 -20.81 -21.87
C VAL A 171 33.89 -22.24 -21.40
N GLU A 172 34.89 -23.12 -21.37
CA GLU A 172 34.70 -24.50 -20.92
C GLU A 172 34.22 -24.59 -19.45
N TYR A 173 34.76 -23.75 -18.59
CA TYR A 173 34.32 -23.67 -17.20
C TYR A 173 32.83 -23.23 -17.10
N ILE A 174 32.42 -22.20 -17.87
CA ILE A 174 31.03 -21.71 -17.88
C ILE A 174 30.08 -22.76 -18.48
N ASP A 175 30.49 -23.47 -19.54
CA ASP A 175 29.68 -24.54 -20.16
C ASP A 175 29.42 -25.70 -19.18
N ASN A 176 30.34 -25.96 -18.27
CA ASN A 176 30.21 -26.98 -17.24
C ASN A 176 29.42 -26.53 -16.00
N LEU A 177 29.07 -25.23 -15.88
CA LEU A 177 28.28 -24.74 -14.75
C LEU A 177 26.82 -25.21 -14.83
N ASN A 178 26.30 -25.65 -13.69
CA ASN A 178 24.86 -25.94 -13.59
C ASN A 178 24.06 -24.62 -13.46
N ILE A 179 23.70 -24.06 -14.63
CA ILE A 179 22.99 -22.78 -14.72
C ILE A 179 21.67 -22.80 -13.93
N VAL A 180 20.97 -23.94 -13.90
CA VAL A 180 19.69 -24.06 -13.17
C VAL A 180 19.90 -23.86 -11.67
N SER A 181 20.93 -24.47 -11.10
CA SER A 181 21.26 -24.32 -9.68
C SER A 181 21.66 -22.89 -9.34
N ILE A 182 22.42 -22.24 -10.22
CA ILE A 182 22.83 -20.84 -10.05
C ILE A 182 21.60 -19.93 -10.09
N CYS A 183 20.72 -20.08 -11.10
CA CYS A 183 19.50 -19.30 -11.21
C CYS A 183 18.61 -19.46 -9.96
N PHE A 184 18.49 -20.68 -9.44
CA PHE A 184 17.72 -20.94 -8.23
C PHE A 184 18.34 -20.27 -6.99
N ALA A 185 19.66 -20.35 -6.84
CA ALA A 185 20.37 -19.69 -5.74
C ALA A 185 20.22 -18.15 -5.80
N VAL A 186 20.36 -17.56 -6.98
CA VAL A 186 20.14 -16.13 -7.21
C VAL A 186 18.70 -15.73 -6.87
N PHE A 187 17.72 -16.51 -7.35
CA PHE A 187 16.31 -16.28 -7.05
C PHE A 187 16.03 -16.29 -5.54
N LEU A 188 16.56 -17.28 -4.82
CA LEU A 188 16.39 -17.37 -3.38
C LEU A 188 17.05 -16.21 -2.64
N ALA A 189 18.26 -15.84 -3.04
CA ALA A 189 18.97 -14.68 -2.48
C ALA A 189 18.19 -13.38 -2.71
N MET A 190 17.63 -13.18 -3.91
CA MET A 190 16.82 -12.01 -4.24
C MET A 190 15.55 -11.95 -3.41
N ILE A 191 14.83 -13.07 -3.21
CA ILE A 191 13.65 -13.08 -2.33
C ILE A 191 14.01 -12.61 -0.92
N ILE A 192 15.11 -13.12 -0.36
CA ILE A 192 15.52 -12.78 1.01
C ILE A 192 15.88 -11.29 1.11
N CYS A 193 16.69 -10.78 0.18
CA CYS A 193 17.11 -9.38 0.17
C CYS A 193 15.91 -8.43 -0.01
N GLU A 194 15.04 -8.71 -0.99
CA GLU A 194 13.84 -7.92 -1.25
C GLU A 194 12.85 -7.96 -0.07
N PHE A 195 12.67 -9.13 0.54
CA PHE A 195 11.79 -9.26 1.69
C PHE A 195 12.25 -8.37 2.86
N ILE A 196 13.54 -8.36 3.18
CA ILE A 196 14.09 -7.53 4.24
C ILE A 196 13.94 -6.05 3.90
N ALA A 197 14.27 -5.66 2.67
CA ALA A 197 14.18 -4.27 2.22
C ALA A 197 12.72 -3.76 2.24
N LEU A 198 11.79 -4.53 1.69
CA LEU A 198 10.36 -4.18 1.66
C LEU A 198 9.74 -4.21 3.06
N LEU A 199 10.15 -5.13 3.92
CA LEU A 199 9.67 -5.18 5.30
C LEU A 199 10.02 -3.90 6.05
N VAL A 200 11.27 -3.45 5.98
CA VAL A 200 11.74 -2.23 6.66
C VAL A 200 11.00 -1.00 6.13
N THR A 201 10.94 -0.83 4.82
CA THR A 201 10.27 0.33 4.20
C THR A 201 8.77 0.32 4.49
N SER A 202 8.09 -0.81 4.33
CA SER A 202 6.65 -0.90 4.54
C SER A 202 6.25 -0.73 6.01
N VAL A 203 7.06 -1.15 6.98
CA VAL A 203 6.80 -0.88 8.41
C VAL A 203 6.82 0.64 8.68
N ILE A 204 7.80 1.35 8.09
CA ILE A 204 7.86 2.82 8.19
C ILE A 204 6.61 3.44 7.55
N ASP A 205 6.23 2.99 6.35
CA ASP A 205 5.04 3.47 5.64
C ASP A 205 3.75 3.26 6.46
N ILE A 206 3.57 2.07 7.04
CA ILE A 206 2.43 1.76 7.91
C ILE A 206 2.38 2.72 9.10
N LEU A 207 3.52 2.97 9.75
CA LEU A 207 3.56 3.89 10.89
C LEU A 207 3.20 5.31 10.47
N ILE A 208 3.75 5.83 9.37
CA ILE A 208 3.44 7.16 8.85
C ILE A 208 1.94 7.26 8.55
N VAL A 209 1.37 6.30 7.81
CA VAL A 209 -0.04 6.31 7.43
C VAL A 209 -0.96 6.12 8.64
N ALA A 210 -0.58 5.27 9.60
CA ALA A 210 -1.32 5.10 10.85
C ALA A 210 -1.34 6.38 11.71
N PHE A 211 -0.20 7.08 11.81
CA PHE A 211 -0.14 8.38 12.49
C PHE A 211 -1.01 9.43 11.80
N LEU A 212 -0.92 9.53 10.47
CA LEU A 212 -1.77 10.45 9.71
C LEU A 212 -3.26 10.13 9.92
N GLY A 213 -3.63 8.86 9.90
CA GLY A 213 -4.99 8.41 10.20
C GLY A 213 -5.41 8.75 11.63
N PHE A 214 -4.55 8.49 12.61
CA PHE A 214 -4.83 8.82 14.00
C PHE A 214 -5.04 10.33 14.22
N PHE A 215 -4.18 11.18 13.62
CA PHE A 215 -4.36 12.64 13.68
C PHE A 215 -5.62 13.09 12.94
N SER A 216 -5.90 12.56 11.75
CA SER A 216 -7.12 12.87 11.00
C SER A 216 -8.38 12.53 11.81
N SER A 217 -8.38 11.43 12.54
CA SER A 217 -9.50 11.07 13.40
C SER A 217 -9.79 12.13 14.49
N ARG A 218 -8.73 12.75 15.04
CA ARG A 218 -8.87 13.84 16.01
C ARG A 218 -9.46 15.10 15.38
N ILE A 219 -9.02 15.45 14.16
CA ILE A 219 -9.59 16.58 13.40
C ILE A 219 -11.09 16.36 13.15
N PHE A 220 -11.48 15.14 12.79
CA PHE A 220 -12.89 14.79 12.55
C PHE A 220 -13.69 14.55 13.85
N ARG A 221 -13.08 14.78 15.03
CA ARG A 221 -13.69 14.56 16.37
C ARG A 221 -14.14 13.12 16.60
N ILE A 222 -13.36 12.15 16.07
CA ILE A 222 -13.59 10.72 16.28
C ILE A 222 -12.50 10.20 17.22
N SER A 223 -12.89 9.57 18.32
CA SER A 223 -11.93 8.97 19.23
C SER A 223 -11.67 7.53 18.86
N ILE A 224 -10.65 7.28 18.06
CA ILE A 224 -10.16 5.92 17.77
C ILE A 224 -8.85 5.65 18.53
N LYS A 225 -8.61 4.38 18.87
CA LYS A 225 -7.33 3.94 19.44
C LYS A 225 -6.30 3.84 18.31
N PHE A 226 -5.01 4.07 18.60
CA PHE A 226 -3.93 3.93 17.62
C PHE A 226 -3.90 2.55 16.94
N ARG A 227 -4.23 1.47 17.71
CA ARG A 227 -4.38 0.12 17.18
C ARG A 227 -5.37 0.03 16.01
N VAL A 228 -6.49 0.74 16.10
CA VAL A 228 -7.50 0.80 15.03
C VAL A 228 -6.95 1.49 13.81
N ALA A 229 -6.28 2.66 13.99
CA ALA A 229 -5.63 3.37 12.90
C ALA A 229 -4.54 2.52 12.24
N PHE A 230 -3.79 1.73 12.99
CA PHE A 230 -2.77 0.82 12.51
C PHE A 230 -3.36 -0.30 11.63
N ASN A 231 -4.45 -0.93 12.06
CA ASN A 231 -5.14 -1.95 11.27
C ASN A 231 -5.67 -1.36 9.95
N ILE A 232 -6.33 -0.19 10.02
CA ILE A 232 -6.81 0.52 8.82
C ILE A 232 -5.66 0.85 7.88
N ALA A 233 -4.52 1.33 8.40
CA ALA A 233 -3.35 1.71 7.59
C ALA A 233 -2.79 0.54 6.80
N ILE A 234 -2.71 -0.66 7.39
CA ILE A 234 -2.24 -1.87 6.69
C ILE A 234 -3.14 -2.19 5.49
N HIS A 235 -4.45 -2.16 5.66
CA HIS A 235 -5.38 -2.44 4.56
C HIS A 235 -5.42 -1.29 3.53
N ALA A 236 -5.29 -0.04 3.96
CA ALA A 236 -5.21 1.13 3.08
C ALA A 236 -3.95 1.13 2.21
N LEU A 237 -2.84 0.59 2.71
CA LEU A 237 -1.59 0.43 1.95
C LEU A 237 -1.63 -0.72 0.94
N THR A 238 -2.65 -1.58 0.95
CA THR A 238 -2.74 -2.73 0.02
C THR A 238 -2.69 -2.29 -1.44
N LEU A 239 -3.52 -1.31 -1.84
CA LEU A 239 -3.53 -0.79 -3.22
C LEU A 239 -2.21 -0.09 -3.57
N PRO A 240 -1.68 0.84 -2.78
CA PRO A 240 -0.37 1.44 -3.02
C PRO A 240 0.76 0.42 -3.19
N ILE A 241 0.82 -0.61 -2.34
CA ILE A 241 1.84 -1.67 -2.41
C ILE A 241 1.72 -2.46 -3.73
N ILE A 242 0.51 -2.82 -4.15
CA ILE A 242 0.28 -3.51 -5.43
C ILE A 242 0.67 -2.62 -6.61
N LEU A 243 0.31 -1.33 -6.60
CA LEU A 243 0.70 -0.38 -7.63
C LEU A 243 2.21 -0.18 -7.69
N ASN A 244 2.87 -0.14 -6.52
CA ASN A 244 4.32 -0.06 -6.43
C ASN A 244 4.99 -1.31 -7.01
N MET A 245 4.46 -2.50 -6.73
CA MET A 245 4.94 -3.75 -7.33
C MET A 245 4.85 -3.71 -8.86
N ILE A 246 3.69 -3.32 -9.40
CA ILE A 246 3.49 -3.20 -10.86
C ILE A 246 4.46 -2.18 -11.43
N TYR A 247 4.60 -1.01 -10.80
CA TYR A 247 5.54 0.01 -11.22
C TYR A 247 6.99 -0.49 -11.22
N MET A 248 7.44 -1.18 -10.16
CA MET A 248 8.78 -1.73 -10.07
C MET A 248 9.04 -2.76 -11.17
N VAL A 249 8.09 -3.66 -11.42
CA VAL A 249 8.21 -4.65 -12.51
C VAL A 249 8.31 -3.97 -13.87
N VAL A 250 7.46 -2.99 -14.16
CA VAL A 250 7.50 -2.23 -15.43
C VAL A 250 8.80 -1.44 -15.54
N ASN A 251 9.22 -0.76 -14.48
CA ASN A 251 10.48 0.00 -14.46
C ASN A 251 11.69 -0.90 -14.73
N LEU A 252 11.75 -2.08 -14.07
CA LEU A 252 12.84 -3.04 -14.28
C LEU A 252 12.92 -3.59 -15.69
N LEU A 253 11.77 -3.86 -16.33
CA LEU A 253 11.72 -4.43 -17.68
C LEU A 253 11.94 -3.39 -18.78
N THR A 254 11.48 -2.16 -18.59
CA THR A 254 11.44 -1.14 -19.65
C THR A 254 12.34 0.06 -19.39
N GLY A 255 12.81 0.26 -18.15
CA GLY A 255 13.48 1.48 -17.72
C GLY A 255 12.53 2.67 -17.54
N PHE A 256 11.19 2.46 -17.64
CA PHE A 256 10.20 3.51 -17.50
C PHE A 256 10.16 4.04 -16.07
N ASN A 257 10.33 5.36 -15.91
CA ASN A 257 10.36 6.01 -14.61
C ASN A 257 9.28 7.10 -14.51
N ILE A 258 8.44 6.99 -13.47
CA ILE A 258 7.43 8.00 -13.16
C ILE A 258 8.01 8.98 -12.14
N LYS A 259 8.16 10.24 -12.56
CA LYS A 259 8.55 11.32 -11.65
C LYS A 259 7.51 11.45 -10.53
N TYR A 260 7.97 11.55 -9.29
CA TYR A 260 7.11 11.73 -8.11
C TYR A 260 6.15 10.55 -7.80
N PHE A 261 6.45 9.35 -8.26
CA PHE A 261 5.66 8.15 -7.95
C PHE A 261 5.42 7.99 -6.44
N GLN A 262 6.41 8.29 -5.62
CA GLN A 262 6.32 8.21 -4.15
C GLN A 262 5.24 9.14 -3.58
N ILE A 263 5.05 10.33 -4.15
CA ILE A 263 3.98 11.24 -3.72
C ILE A 263 2.61 10.64 -4.03
N MET A 264 2.44 10.07 -5.22
CA MET A 264 1.20 9.37 -5.61
C MET A 264 0.91 8.20 -4.67
N TYR A 265 1.92 7.40 -4.32
CA TYR A 265 1.81 6.28 -3.39
C TYR A 265 1.22 6.70 -2.04
N TYR A 266 1.82 7.71 -1.38
CA TYR A 266 1.33 8.21 -0.10
C TYR A 266 -0.02 8.93 -0.20
N THR A 267 -0.28 9.62 -1.30
CA THR A 267 -1.56 10.29 -1.53
C THR A 267 -2.70 9.28 -1.58
N ILE A 268 -2.53 8.19 -2.32
CA ILE A 268 -3.54 7.12 -2.40
C ILE A 268 -3.75 6.49 -1.01
N ALA A 269 -2.67 6.14 -0.31
CA ALA A 269 -2.76 5.56 1.04
C ALA A 269 -3.52 6.48 2.01
N TYR A 270 -3.22 7.77 1.97
CA TYR A 270 -3.87 8.76 2.84
C TYR A 270 -5.35 8.94 2.53
N ILE A 271 -5.72 9.00 1.24
CA ILE A 271 -7.14 9.07 0.83
C ILE A 271 -7.91 7.88 1.39
N TYR A 272 -7.39 6.66 1.24
CA TYR A 272 -8.05 5.46 1.76
C TYR A 272 -8.25 5.51 3.28
N VAL A 273 -7.23 5.94 4.03
CA VAL A 273 -7.34 6.08 5.48
C VAL A 273 -8.36 7.12 5.89
N VAL A 274 -8.36 8.28 5.24
CA VAL A 274 -9.33 9.36 5.56
C VAL A 274 -10.74 8.90 5.27
N VAL A 275 -10.98 8.30 4.10
CA VAL A 275 -12.31 7.79 3.74
C VAL A 275 -12.75 6.70 4.70
N ALA A 276 -11.87 5.76 5.07
CA ALA A 276 -12.18 4.72 6.05
C ALA A 276 -12.61 5.30 7.41
N ILE A 277 -11.90 6.33 7.89
CA ILE A 277 -12.24 7.00 9.15
C ILE A 277 -13.59 7.71 9.06
N LEU A 278 -13.88 8.37 7.94
CA LEU A 278 -15.17 9.04 7.74
C LEU A 278 -16.33 8.03 7.67
N MET A 279 -16.13 6.86 7.04
CA MET A 279 -17.14 5.80 7.01
C MET A 279 -17.43 5.26 8.40
N ILE A 280 -16.42 4.96 9.20
CA ILE A 280 -16.59 4.54 10.61
C ILE A 280 -17.40 5.58 11.40
N LYS A 281 -17.18 6.88 11.13
CA LYS A 281 -17.97 7.94 11.76
C LYS A 281 -19.43 7.87 11.36
N THR A 282 -19.70 7.73 10.08
CA THR A 282 -21.08 7.67 9.55
C THR A 282 -21.83 6.49 10.12
N ASP A 283 -21.21 5.31 10.16
CA ASP A 283 -21.81 4.10 10.75
C ASP A 283 -22.08 4.26 12.24
N PHE A 284 -21.16 4.88 12.98
CA PHE A 284 -21.37 5.17 14.40
C PHE A 284 -22.56 6.10 14.63
N ILE A 285 -22.69 7.16 13.82
CA ILE A 285 -23.82 8.10 13.90
C ILE A 285 -25.14 7.39 13.55
N ASN A 286 -25.16 6.57 12.51
CA ASN A 286 -26.34 5.83 12.09
C ASN A 286 -26.79 4.85 13.17
N ARG A 287 -25.90 4.10 13.77
CA ARG A 287 -26.20 3.20 14.91
C ARG A 287 -26.73 3.95 16.14
N GLN A 288 -26.18 5.13 16.46
CA GLN A 288 -26.73 5.95 17.54
C GLN A 288 -28.14 6.44 17.22
N ALA A 289 -28.39 6.86 15.98
CA ALA A 289 -29.72 7.30 15.56
C ALA A 289 -30.75 6.15 15.63
N GLU A 290 -30.37 4.94 15.25
CA GLU A 290 -31.21 3.75 15.39
C GLU A 290 -31.51 3.39 16.85
N LEU A 291 -30.50 3.46 17.73
CA LEU A 291 -30.70 3.23 19.16
C LEU A 291 -31.63 4.26 19.78
N ILE A 292 -31.51 5.54 19.41
CA ILE A 292 -32.40 6.61 19.86
C ILE A 292 -33.84 6.35 19.38
N LYS A 293 -34.03 5.96 18.13
CA LYS A 293 -35.35 5.60 17.58
C LYS A 293 -35.96 4.41 18.34
N MET A 294 -35.22 3.34 18.55
CA MET A 294 -35.70 2.20 19.33
C MET A 294 -36.05 2.57 20.77
N ALA A 295 -35.25 3.40 21.41
CA ALA A 295 -35.55 3.89 22.76
C ALA A 295 -36.80 4.77 22.78
N GLN A 296 -37.04 5.61 21.79
CA GLN A 296 -38.25 6.41 21.65
C GLN A 296 -39.50 5.56 21.39
N GLU A 297 -39.36 4.52 20.55
CA GLU A 297 -40.46 3.56 20.34
C GLU A 297 -40.82 2.78 21.61
N GLN A 298 -39.79 2.33 22.39
CA GLN A 298 -40.03 1.68 23.66
C GLN A 298 -40.71 2.60 24.70
N LEU A 299 -40.34 3.89 24.72
CA LEU A 299 -40.99 4.88 25.57
C LEU A 299 -42.46 5.09 25.16
N LYS A 300 -42.77 5.20 23.87
CA LYS A 300 -44.14 5.30 23.38
C LYS A 300 -45.00 4.07 23.74
N ILE A 301 -44.45 2.86 23.55
CA ILE A 301 -45.11 1.62 23.90
C ILE A 301 -45.39 1.59 25.41
N LYS A 302 -44.44 2.08 26.24
CA LYS A 302 -44.60 2.14 27.68
C LYS A 302 -45.66 3.16 28.10
N GLU A 303 -45.68 4.35 27.47
CA GLU A 303 -46.71 5.37 27.65
C GLU A 303 -48.08 4.90 27.20
N ASP A 304 -48.18 4.09 26.14
CA ASP A 304 -49.45 3.51 25.69
C ASP A 304 -49.90 2.33 26.57
N LEU A 305 -48.99 1.61 27.22
CA LEU A 305 -49.30 0.55 28.20
C LEU A 305 -49.62 1.12 29.60
N ASP A 306 -49.03 2.26 29.98
CA ASP A 306 -49.30 2.96 31.22
C ASP A 306 -50.55 3.86 31.10
N LYS A 307 -51.28 3.81 29.98
CA LYS A 307 -52.62 4.41 29.78
C LYS A 307 -53.70 3.31 29.72
N PRO A 308 -53.88 2.49 30.73
CA PRO A 308 -55.07 1.67 30.84
C PRO A 308 -55.96 2.29 31.90
N GLU A 309 -57.24 2.33 31.64
CA GLU A 309 -58.37 2.53 32.59
C GLU A 309 -58.95 3.93 32.80
N GLU A 310 -58.31 5.06 32.52
CA GLU A 310 -59.04 6.34 32.59
C GLU A 310 -60.12 6.54 31.49
N LYS A 311 -60.14 5.71 30.45
CA LYS A 311 -61.19 5.79 29.44
C LYS A 311 -62.39 4.90 29.69
N GLU A 312 -62.26 3.84 30.46
CA GLU A 312 -63.40 2.98 30.85
C GLU A 312 -64.15 3.58 32.04
N GLU A 313 -63.47 4.12 33.06
CA GLU A 313 -64.14 4.79 34.19
C GLU A 313 -64.91 6.05 33.75
N LYS A 314 -64.42 6.81 32.76
CA LYS A 314 -65.15 7.99 32.24
C LYS A 314 -66.26 7.62 31.24
N GLN A 315 -66.38 6.40 30.83
CA GLN A 315 -67.55 5.93 30.03
C GLN A 315 -68.63 5.37 30.92
N GLU A 316 -68.33 4.68 31.99
CA GLU A 316 -69.30 4.20 32.98
C GLU A 316 -69.90 5.37 33.80
N GLU A 317 -69.14 6.41 34.22
CA GLU A 317 -69.64 7.62 34.86
C GLU A 317 -70.52 8.48 33.94
N LYS A 318 -70.40 8.35 32.60
CA LYS A 318 -71.23 9.05 31.61
C LYS A 318 -72.52 8.33 31.25
N GLU A 319 -72.64 7.02 31.51
CA GLU A 319 -73.87 6.27 31.30
C GLU A 319 -74.75 6.29 32.55
N GLU A 320 -74.23 6.29 33.77
CA GLU A 320 -75.00 6.44 35.02
C GLU A 320 -75.63 7.83 35.17
N ASN A 321 -74.98 8.88 34.65
CA ASN A 321 -75.53 10.26 34.70
C ASN A 321 -76.52 10.60 33.55
N LYS A 322 -76.88 9.68 32.67
CA LYS A 322 -77.86 9.90 31.61
C LYS A 322 -79.26 9.46 31.98
N ASP A 323 -79.44 8.60 32.99
CA ASP A 323 -80.76 8.16 33.42
C ASP A 323 -81.41 9.11 34.44
N ASP A 324 -80.67 9.92 35.16
CA ASP A 324 -81.26 10.84 36.18
C ASP A 324 -81.63 12.22 35.60
N SER A 325 -81.24 12.59 34.33
CA SER A 325 -81.50 13.92 33.76
C SER A 325 -82.75 13.99 32.85
N ASN A 326 -83.54 12.96 32.76
CA ASN A 326 -84.74 12.93 31.93
C ASN A 326 -86.03 13.34 32.67
N ASN A 327 -85.96 13.66 33.93
CA ASN A 327 -87.13 14.01 34.74
C ASN A 327 -87.25 15.48 35.11
N GLU A 328 -86.28 16.38 34.78
CA GLU A 328 -86.39 17.83 35.15
C GLU A 328 -86.48 18.80 33.97
N LYS A 329 -86.66 18.40 32.71
CA LYS A 329 -86.86 19.30 31.57
C LYS A 329 -88.28 19.40 31.09
N LYS A 330 -89.23 19.63 32.03
CA LYS A 330 -90.61 20.11 31.73
C LYS A 330 -91.00 21.33 32.51
N GLN A 331 -90.21 22.30 32.75
CA GLN A 331 -90.63 23.65 33.15
C GLN A 331 -89.48 24.65 33.00
N LYS A 332 -89.53 25.39 31.99
CA LYS A 332 -89.31 26.84 31.81
C LYS A 332 -88.73 27.19 30.46
N ARG A 333 -89.67 27.29 29.52
CA ARG A 333 -89.51 28.23 28.46
C ARG A 333 -89.99 29.59 29.02
N LYS A 334 -89.18 30.61 28.91
CA LYS A 334 -89.50 31.98 28.45
C LYS A 334 -88.42 32.99 28.91
N LYS A 335 -88.18 33.86 27.89
CA LYS A 335 -87.57 35.20 28.00
C LYS A 335 -86.03 35.18 27.98
N GLU A 336 -85.41 36.01 27.24
CA GLU A 336 -85.71 37.04 26.21
C GLU A 336 -84.33 37.54 25.73
N ASN A 337 -84.22 37.66 24.46
CA ASN A 337 -83.51 38.70 23.66
C ASN A 337 -82.33 39.49 24.21
N ASN A 338 -81.21 39.41 23.49
CA ASN A 338 -80.55 40.47 22.63
C ASN A 338 -79.93 41.70 23.28
N PRO A 339 -79.05 42.42 22.60
CA PRO A 339 -77.73 42.21 22.03
C PRO A 339 -76.70 43.27 22.54
N ASP A 340 -75.52 43.25 22.09
CA ASP A 340 -74.65 44.36 21.64
C ASP A 340 -73.16 44.19 21.99
N GLU A 341 -72.42 44.26 20.91
CA GLU A 341 -71.02 44.54 20.66
C GLU A 341 -70.35 45.64 21.53
N PRO A 342 -69.05 46.04 21.40
CA PRO A 342 -67.98 45.62 20.48
C PRO A 342 -66.51 45.66 21.00
N ILE A 343 -65.63 45.13 20.20
CA ILE A 343 -64.29 45.62 19.73
C ILE A 343 -63.29 46.20 20.74
N GLY A 344 -62.11 45.66 20.67
CA GLY A 344 -60.89 46.25 21.26
C GLY A 344 -59.61 45.59 20.84
N ASP A 345 -59.03 46.04 19.78
CA ASP A 345 -57.66 45.89 19.25
C ASP A 345 -56.60 46.31 20.25
N ALA A 346 -55.41 45.70 20.16
CA ALA A 346 -54.10 46.36 20.15
C ALA A 346 -52.99 45.35 20.49
N THR A 347 -52.26 44.92 19.45
CA THR A 347 -50.91 45.35 19.04
C THR A 347 -49.77 45.35 20.07
N SER A 348 -48.72 44.64 19.61
CA SER A 348 -47.29 44.96 19.75
C SER A 348 -46.64 44.69 21.15
N THR A 349 -45.50 44.09 21.23
CA THR A 349 -44.21 44.57 20.75
C THR A 349 -43.11 43.47 20.94
N ILE A 350 -42.30 43.41 19.97
CA ILE A 350 -40.94 42.88 19.87
C ILE A 350 -40.04 43.42 21.01
N LYS A 351 -39.14 42.61 21.53
CA LYS A 351 -37.77 43.03 21.85
C LYS A 351 -36.79 41.87 21.79
N GLU A 352 -35.87 42.02 20.87
CA GLU A 352 -34.50 41.48 20.85
C GLU A 352 -33.68 41.95 22.07
N SER A 353 -32.72 41.17 22.44
CA SER A 353 -31.35 41.50 22.87
C SER A 353 -30.82 40.33 23.69
N GLU A 354 -29.72 39.79 23.53
CA GLU A 354 -28.32 40.00 23.08
C GLU A 354 -27.70 38.62 22.82
#